data_ebbe09333a94e2e431f789e2a3e3cdf0
#
_entry.id   ebbe09333a94e2e431f789e2a3e3cdf0
#
_cell.length_a   1.000
_cell.length_b   1.000
_cell.length_c   1.000
_cell.angle_alpha   90.00
_cell.angle_beta   90.00
_cell.angle_gamma   90.00
#
_symmetry.space_group_name_H-M   'P 1'
#
loop_
_entity.id
_entity.type
_entity.pdbx_description
1 polymer ?
#
loop_
_entity_poly.entity_id
_entity_poly.type
_entity_poly.pdbx_seq_one_letter_code
_entity_poly.pdbx_strand_id
1 'polypeptide(L)'
;MQNWLSILQEFPVPEPAVTVSGGDVPPLEPLPGVILFDVYGTLVCPHLGDLDDQAQLVSSEDSFVATAERFGFAKDAGIDWHRWFFEAIASEHKELKEQGISPAEVQVDQIWADMIGRVGGNSTGSQPRMFAAYREMLANPVRAFSGAVEALRKLKERGVGLGIVSNSQFYTMPILGLTLGISPDEFFDPKLTFLSFRLGFSKPSPYFFRLVRTTLLHLGLRPEEVLVVGNDRENDVLAAEAHGLQTVLFHGNDQSVRLGKGGLAGTVITNYQTLLTACGL
;
A
#
# COMPACT_ATOMS: atom_id res chain seq x y z
N MET A 1 22.98 -13.47 -9.26
CA MET A 1 21.85 -12.55 -9.51
C MET A 1 21.81 -11.58 -8.36
N GLN A 2 22.02 -10.27 -8.60
CA GLN A 2 21.82 -9.26 -7.55
C GLN A 2 20.36 -9.32 -7.10
N ASN A 3 20.16 -9.47 -5.79
CA ASN A 3 18.83 -9.45 -5.21
C ASN A 3 18.31 -8.01 -5.24
N TRP A 4 17.27 -7.72 -6.00
CA TRP A 4 16.71 -6.36 -6.10
C TRP A 4 16.31 -5.77 -4.73
N LEU A 5 16.07 -6.63 -3.72
CA LEU A 5 15.79 -6.21 -2.34
C LEU A 5 16.95 -5.43 -1.69
N SER A 6 18.19 -5.62 -2.15
CA SER A 6 19.34 -4.89 -1.60
C SER A 6 19.23 -3.37 -1.80
N ILE A 7 18.50 -2.94 -2.82
CA ILE A 7 18.28 -1.51 -3.11
C ILE A 7 17.50 -0.80 -1.99
N LEU A 8 16.60 -1.51 -1.33
CA LEU A 8 15.80 -0.95 -0.23
C LEU A 8 16.67 -0.63 1.00
N GLN A 9 17.79 -1.33 1.18
CA GLN A 9 18.71 -1.14 2.31
C GLN A 9 19.58 0.13 2.16
N GLU A 10 19.57 0.76 0.99
CA GLU A 10 20.26 2.05 0.76
C GLU A 10 19.51 3.22 1.42
N PHE A 11 18.26 3.01 1.85
CA PHE A 11 17.43 4.07 2.42
C PHE A 11 17.30 3.91 3.94
N PRO A 12 17.35 5.04 4.69
CA PRO A 12 17.13 5.00 6.12
C PRO A 12 15.67 4.64 6.43
N VAL A 13 15.46 3.99 7.57
CA VAL A 13 14.12 3.78 8.13
C VAL A 13 13.81 4.95 9.07
N PRO A 14 12.85 5.81 8.73
CA PRO A 14 12.53 6.96 9.56
C PRO A 14 11.87 6.57 10.88
N GLU A 15 11.94 7.45 11.88
CA GLU A 15 11.21 7.30 13.13
C GLU A 15 9.70 7.20 12.88
N PRO A 16 8.97 6.38 13.67
CA PRO A 16 7.53 6.22 13.52
C PRO A 16 6.75 7.53 13.65
N ALA A 17 5.71 7.66 12.83
CA ALA A 17 4.79 8.78 12.91
C ALA A 17 3.93 8.70 14.17
N VAL A 18 3.79 9.81 14.86
CA VAL A 18 2.83 9.95 15.96
C VAL A 18 1.41 9.97 15.37
N THR A 19 0.51 9.22 15.99
CA THR A 19 -0.91 9.21 15.63
C THR A 19 -1.67 10.30 16.41
N VAL A 20 -2.82 10.71 15.87
CA VAL A 20 -3.74 11.63 16.57
C VAL A 20 -4.25 10.97 17.85
N SER A 21 -4.46 11.78 18.90
CA SER A 21 -5.11 11.28 20.13
C SER A 21 -6.53 10.83 19.82
N GLY A 22 -6.89 9.65 20.27
CA GLY A 22 -8.21 9.06 20.03
C GLY A 22 -9.19 9.25 21.17
N GLY A 23 -10.48 9.21 20.80
CA GLY A 23 -11.57 9.00 21.75
C GLY A 23 -11.84 7.51 21.98
N ASP A 24 -12.71 7.22 22.94
CA ASP A 24 -13.21 5.87 23.17
C ASP A 24 -14.07 5.40 21.99
N VAL A 25 -13.79 4.19 21.53
CA VAL A 25 -14.58 3.50 20.50
C VAL A 25 -15.17 2.24 21.14
N PRO A 26 -16.48 2.01 21.00
CA PRO A 26 -17.10 0.81 21.54
C PRO A 26 -16.52 -0.44 20.84
N PRO A 27 -16.51 -1.59 21.54
CA PRO A 27 -16.15 -2.85 20.90
C PRO A 27 -17.01 -3.13 19.66
N LEU A 28 -16.39 -3.72 18.66
CA LEU A 28 -17.08 -4.17 17.46
C LEU A 28 -17.93 -5.40 17.75
N GLU A 29 -19.10 -5.51 17.12
CA GLU A 29 -19.99 -6.64 17.26
C GLU A 29 -20.40 -7.18 15.87
N PRO A 30 -20.08 -8.45 15.56
CA PRO A 30 -19.26 -9.38 16.34
C PRO A 30 -17.79 -8.96 16.41
N LEU A 31 -17.04 -9.47 17.40
CA LEU A 31 -15.59 -9.26 17.44
C LEU A 31 -14.95 -9.92 16.22
N PRO A 32 -14.00 -9.24 15.53
CA PRO A 32 -13.40 -9.77 14.33
C PRO A 32 -12.47 -10.97 14.62
N GLY A 33 -12.68 -12.06 13.90
CA GLY A 33 -11.77 -13.21 13.88
C GLY A 33 -10.61 -13.02 12.88
N VAL A 34 -10.77 -12.11 11.93
CA VAL A 34 -9.77 -11.74 10.91
C VAL A 34 -9.76 -10.24 10.72
N ILE A 35 -8.58 -9.66 10.55
CA ILE A 35 -8.41 -8.25 10.19
C ILE A 35 -7.57 -8.14 8.92
N LEU A 36 -8.11 -7.42 7.94
CA LEU A 36 -7.45 -7.09 6.69
C LEU A 36 -7.03 -5.61 6.73
N PHE A 37 -5.73 -5.36 6.64
CA PHE A 37 -5.19 -4.00 6.68
C PHE A 37 -4.91 -3.48 5.28
N ASP A 38 -5.27 -2.22 5.01
CA ASP A 38 -4.57 -1.46 3.99
C ASP A 38 -3.14 -1.15 4.46
N VAL A 39 -2.26 -0.78 3.53
CA VAL A 39 -0.84 -0.51 3.82
C VAL A 39 -0.57 0.97 3.91
N TYR A 40 -0.73 1.71 2.80
CA TYR A 40 -0.32 3.10 2.69
C TYR A 40 -1.36 4.06 3.28
N GLY A 41 -1.00 4.74 4.35
CA GLY A 41 -1.91 5.59 5.13
C GLY A 41 -2.54 4.86 6.31
N THR A 42 -2.30 3.54 6.41
CA THR A 42 -2.81 2.68 7.49
C THR A 42 -1.67 2.08 8.32
N LEU A 43 -0.89 1.14 7.82
CA LEU A 43 0.26 0.58 8.54
C LEU A 43 1.50 1.47 8.46
N VAL A 44 1.68 2.12 7.31
CA VAL A 44 2.72 3.10 7.06
C VAL A 44 2.10 4.37 6.49
N CYS A 45 2.74 5.50 6.73
CA CYS A 45 2.32 6.78 6.15
C CYS A 45 3.48 7.43 5.37
N PRO A 46 3.17 8.36 4.45
CA PRO A 46 4.20 9.15 3.80
C PRO A 46 5.13 9.81 4.82
N HIS A 47 6.41 9.72 4.61
CA HIS A 47 7.42 10.48 5.32
C HIS A 47 7.71 11.74 4.52
N LEU A 48 6.86 12.72 4.68
CA LEU A 48 7.14 14.09 4.24
C LEU A 48 8.10 14.64 5.29
N GLY A 49 9.41 14.64 5.02
CA GLY A 49 10.40 15.28 5.89
C GLY A 49 10.00 16.70 6.31
N ASP A 50 10.80 17.41 7.05
CA ASP A 50 10.54 18.82 7.36
C ASP A 50 10.21 19.54 6.06
N LEU A 51 8.98 20.07 5.99
CA LEU A 51 8.20 20.36 4.77
C LEU A 51 8.87 21.27 3.71
N ASP A 52 10.04 21.84 4.01
CA ASP A 52 10.61 22.88 3.13
C ASP A 52 11.55 22.35 2.03
N ASP A 53 12.23 21.19 2.21
CA ASP A 53 13.22 20.75 1.23
C ASP A 53 12.86 19.45 0.46
N GLN A 54 12.05 18.54 1.02
CA GLN A 54 11.77 17.25 0.40
C GLN A 54 10.44 17.18 -0.35
N ALA A 55 9.48 18.03 -0.05
CA ALA A 55 8.19 18.06 -0.79
C ALA A 55 8.39 18.42 -2.27
N GLN A 56 9.50 19.07 -2.63
CA GLN A 56 9.86 19.35 -4.01
C GLN A 56 10.49 18.15 -4.73
N LEU A 57 11.18 17.26 -4.01
CA LEU A 57 11.79 16.03 -4.58
C LEU A 57 10.77 14.93 -4.84
N VAL A 58 9.71 14.87 -4.04
CA VAL A 58 8.78 13.74 -3.97
C VAL A 58 7.89 13.58 -5.21
N SER A 59 7.54 14.65 -5.91
CA SER A 59 6.66 14.59 -7.10
C SER A 59 7.37 14.96 -8.40
N SER A 60 8.67 15.22 -8.35
CA SER A 60 9.38 15.91 -9.42
C SER A 60 10.05 14.95 -10.39
N GLU A 61 10.25 15.44 -11.57
CA GLU A 61 11.18 14.93 -12.59
C GLU A 61 12.52 14.53 -11.99
N ASP A 62 12.94 15.18 -10.89
CA ASP A 62 14.21 14.93 -10.19
C ASP A 62 14.35 13.50 -9.63
N SER A 63 13.27 12.87 -9.14
CA SER A 63 13.35 11.47 -8.71
C SER A 63 13.60 10.50 -9.87
N PHE A 64 13.07 10.82 -11.05
CA PHE A 64 13.31 10.03 -12.27
C PHE A 64 14.72 10.24 -12.78
N VAL A 65 15.19 11.50 -12.80
CA VAL A 65 16.56 11.85 -13.20
C VAL A 65 17.57 11.19 -12.27
N ALA A 66 17.42 11.35 -10.95
CA ALA A 66 18.31 10.75 -9.96
C ALA A 66 18.34 9.22 -10.06
N THR A 67 17.18 8.59 -10.33
CA THR A 67 17.11 7.15 -10.55
C THR A 67 17.84 6.76 -11.84
N ALA A 68 17.61 7.47 -12.95
CA ALA A 68 18.30 7.20 -14.20
C ALA A 68 19.81 7.34 -14.05
N GLU A 69 20.30 8.38 -13.38
CA GLU A 69 21.72 8.59 -13.04
C GLU A 69 22.30 7.45 -12.21
N ARG A 70 21.60 7.03 -11.15
CA ARG A 70 22.00 5.92 -10.28
C ARG A 70 22.24 4.61 -11.07
N PHE A 71 21.46 4.38 -12.13
CA PHE A 71 21.54 3.20 -12.98
C PHE A 71 22.32 3.42 -14.29
N GLY A 72 22.97 4.56 -14.45
CA GLY A 72 23.86 4.86 -15.57
C GLY A 72 23.17 5.28 -16.86
N PHE A 73 21.90 5.69 -16.82
CA PHE A 73 21.13 6.13 -17.97
C PHE A 73 21.16 7.66 -18.21
N ALA A 74 21.78 8.43 -17.32
CA ALA A 74 21.78 9.90 -17.40
C ALA A 74 22.47 10.49 -18.66
N LYS A 75 23.22 9.70 -19.38
CA LYS A 75 23.96 10.16 -20.58
C LYS A 75 23.09 10.32 -21.81
N ASP A 76 21.89 9.80 -21.82
CA ASP A 76 20.95 9.96 -22.94
C ASP A 76 20.16 11.26 -22.75
N ALA A 77 20.88 12.38 -22.96
CA ALA A 77 20.31 13.71 -22.93
C ALA A 77 19.14 13.80 -23.94
N GLY A 78 17.92 13.87 -23.43
CA GLY A 78 16.71 14.00 -24.20
C GLY A 78 15.58 13.04 -23.82
N ILE A 79 15.80 12.16 -22.86
CA ILE A 79 14.74 11.28 -22.36
C ILE A 79 14.02 11.94 -21.18
N ASP A 80 12.77 12.27 -21.39
CA ASP A 80 11.84 12.67 -20.33
C ASP A 80 11.26 11.40 -19.69
N TRP A 81 11.99 10.83 -18.71
CA TRP A 81 11.59 9.62 -17.99
C TRP A 81 10.26 9.77 -17.28
N HIS A 82 9.99 10.94 -16.69
CA HIS A 82 8.75 11.23 -16.00
C HIS A 82 7.55 11.15 -16.96
N ARG A 83 7.61 11.94 -18.03
CA ARG A 83 6.55 11.98 -19.04
C ARG A 83 6.33 10.60 -19.66
N TRP A 84 7.39 9.94 -20.04
CA TRP A 84 7.32 8.63 -20.68
C TRP A 84 6.69 7.57 -19.77
N PHE A 85 7.05 7.56 -18.47
CA PHE A 85 6.48 6.65 -17.49
C PHE A 85 4.96 6.83 -17.33
N PHE A 86 4.51 8.07 -17.18
CA PHE A 86 3.08 8.35 -17.02
C PHE A 86 2.28 8.14 -18.31
N GLU A 87 2.85 8.40 -19.49
CA GLU A 87 2.24 8.07 -20.77
C GLU A 87 2.08 6.55 -20.94
N ALA A 88 3.06 5.75 -20.51
CA ALA A 88 2.98 4.29 -20.56
C ALA A 88 1.86 3.77 -19.63
N ILE A 89 1.79 4.27 -18.39
CA ILE A 89 0.70 3.94 -17.45
C ILE A 89 -0.65 4.31 -18.03
N ALA A 90 -0.79 5.51 -18.56
CA ALA A 90 -2.05 5.99 -19.13
C ALA A 90 -2.51 5.15 -20.34
N SER A 91 -1.56 4.72 -21.17
CA SER A 91 -1.84 3.83 -22.31
C SER A 91 -2.36 2.48 -21.85
N GLU A 92 -1.69 1.84 -20.87
CA GLU A 92 -2.09 0.55 -20.35
C GLU A 92 -3.45 0.62 -19.63
N HIS A 93 -3.68 1.66 -18.82
CA HIS A 93 -4.98 1.89 -18.20
C HIS A 93 -6.11 2.06 -19.21
N LYS A 94 -5.85 2.74 -20.35
CA LYS A 94 -6.82 2.91 -21.40
C LYS A 94 -7.17 1.58 -22.06
N GLU A 95 -6.17 0.77 -22.39
CA GLU A 95 -6.36 -0.55 -23.00
C GLU A 95 -7.15 -1.50 -22.08
N LEU A 96 -6.78 -1.54 -20.78
CA LEU A 96 -7.48 -2.36 -19.79
C LEU A 96 -8.92 -1.89 -19.57
N LYS A 97 -9.16 -0.57 -19.59
CA LYS A 97 -10.51 -0.02 -19.49
C LYS A 97 -11.38 -0.39 -20.69
N GLU A 98 -10.82 -0.39 -21.91
CA GLU A 98 -11.51 -0.84 -23.12
C GLU A 98 -11.87 -2.32 -23.04
N GLN A 99 -11.12 -3.13 -22.28
CA GLN A 99 -11.42 -4.53 -21.97
C GLN A 99 -12.41 -4.72 -20.79
N GLY A 100 -12.92 -3.62 -20.22
CA GLY A 100 -13.87 -3.63 -19.11
C GLY A 100 -13.25 -3.73 -17.72
N ILE A 101 -11.94 -3.58 -17.58
CA ILE A 101 -11.22 -3.58 -16.30
C ILE A 101 -11.05 -2.13 -15.82
N SER A 102 -11.78 -1.73 -14.77
CA SER A 102 -11.71 -0.38 -14.21
C SER A 102 -12.14 -0.35 -12.75
N PRO A 103 -11.37 0.30 -11.86
CA PRO A 103 -10.01 0.76 -12.07
C PRO A 103 -9.03 -0.41 -12.27
N ALA A 104 -8.20 -0.28 -13.28
CA ALA A 104 -7.15 -1.24 -13.57
C ALA A 104 -5.90 -0.99 -12.70
N GLU A 105 -5.10 -2.02 -12.52
CA GLU A 105 -3.77 -1.92 -11.91
C GLU A 105 -2.72 -2.36 -12.91
N VAL A 106 -1.64 -1.59 -13.03
CA VAL A 106 -0.52 -1.88 -13.91
C VAL A 106 0.63 -2.54 -13.15
N GLN A 107 1.50 -3.24 -13.86
CA GLN A 107 2.73 -3.78 -13.28
C GLN A 107 3.91 -2.87 -13.61
N VAL A 108 4.29 -2.02 -12.65
CA VAL A 108 5.32 -0.99 -12.90
C VAL A 108 6.68 -1.57 -13.26
N ASP A 109 7.03 -2.77 -12.81
CA ASP A 109 8.29 -3.43 -13.19
C ASP A 109 8.32 -3.81 -14.68
N GLN A 110 7.18 -4.12 -15.29
CA GLN A 110 7.08 -4.36 -16.73
C GLN A 110 7.20 -3.06 -17.52
N ILE A 111 6.54 -1.99 -17.07
CA ILE A 111 6.68 -0.66 -17.68
C ILE A 111 8.16 -0.24 -17.66
N TRP A 112 8.84 -0.39 -16.53
CA TRP A 112 10.26 -0.09 -16.43
C TRP A 112 11.12 -1.00 -17.30
N ALA A 113 10.78 -2.29 -17.42
CA ALA A 113 11.49 -3.19 -18.31
C ALA A 113 11.44 -2.71 -19.77
N ASP A 114 10.26 -2.31 -20.24
CA ASP A 114 10.08 -1.78 -21.59
C ASP A 114 10.86 -0.48 -21.81
N MET A 115 10.76 0.46 -20.85
CA MET A 115 11.47 1.73 -20.93
C MET A 115 13.00 1.53 -20.96
N ILE A 116 13.54 0.72 -20.06
CA ILE A 116 14.95 0.40 -19.98
C ILE A 116 15.43 -0.30 -21.25
N GLY A 117 14.63 -1.24 -21.79
CA GLY A 117 14.95 -1.94 -23.03
C GLY A 117 15.05 -1.02 -24.24
N ARG A 118 14.19 -0.01 -24.34
CA ARG A 118 14.20 0.97 -25.45
C ARG A 118 15.43 1.87 -25.45
N VAL A 119 16.07 2.07 -24.30
CA VAL A 119 17.33 2.82 -24.19
C VAL A 119 18.57 1.94 -24.18
N GLY A 120 18.42 0.67 -24.54
CA GLY A 120 19.54 -0.28 -24.64
C GLY A 120 20.02 -0.84 -23.29
N GLY A 121 19.27 -0.65 -22.22
CA GLY A 121 19.55 -1.22 -20.91
C GLY A 121 19.09 -2.68 -20.80
N ASN A 122 19.39 -3.33 -19.65
CA ASN A 122 18.97 -4.69 -19.40
C ASN A 122 17.49 -4.73 -18.93
N SER A 123 16.59 -5.01 -19.87
CA SER A 123 15.16 -5.13 -19.62
C SER A 123 14.76 -6.44 -18.94
N THR A 124 15.69 -7.33 -18.66
CA THR A 124 15.44 -8.64 -18.03
C THR A 124 16.13 -8.74 -16.67
N GLY A 125 15.72 -9.73 -15.87
CA GLY A 125 16.33 -9.97 -14.57
C GLY A 125 15.87 -8.98 -13.49
N SER A 126 16.80 -8.53 -12.64
CA SER A 126 16.48 -7.71 -11.47
C SER A 126 16.53 -6.20 -11.72
N GLN A 127 17.12 -5.73 -12.82
CA GLN A 127 17.35 -4.30 -13.05
C GLN A 127 16.07 -3.47 -13.09
N PRO A 128 14.99 -3.85 -13.83
CA PRO A 128 13.74 -3.10 -13.82
C PRO A 128 13.13 -2.97 -12.42
N ARG A 129 13.18 -4.05 -11.62
CA ARG A 129 12.70 -4.04 -10.23
C ARG A 129 13.55 -3.18 -9.31
N MET A 130 14.87 -3.21 -9.48
CA MET A 130 15.76 -2.31 -8.73
C MET A 130 15.47 -0.85 -9.06
N PHE A 131 15.30 -0.55 -10.35
CA PHE A 131 14.96 0.80 -10.81
C PHE A 131 13.64 1.28 -10.23
N ALA A 132 12.57 0.48 -10.35
CA ALA A 132 11.25 0.81 -9.82
C ALA A 132 11.26 1.00 -8.29
N ALA A 133 11.91 0.09 -7.56
CA ALA A 133 11.96 0.17 -6.10
C ALA A 133 12.81 1.36 -5.61
N TYR A 134 13.93 1.65 -6.26
CA TYR A 134 14.77 2.82 -5.94
C TYR A 134 13.99 4.12 -6.16
N ARG A 135 13.35 4.26 -7.32
CA ARG A 135 12.51 5.42 -7.62
C ARG A 135 11.38 5.57 -6.61
N GLU A 136 10.72 4.47 -6.21
CA GLU A 136 9.66 4.51 -5.22
C GLU A 136 10.16 5.02 -3.86
N MET A 137 11.28 4.50 -3.39
CA MET A 137 11.86 4.92 -2.12
C MET A 137 12.33 6.38 -2.12
N LEU A 138 12.77 6.92 -3.28
CA LEU A 138 13.10 8.34 -3.43
C LEU A 138 11.84 9.22 -3.44
N ALA A 139 10.82 8.80 -4.20
CA ALA A 139 9.65 9.64 -4.45
C ALA A 139 8.60 9.56 -3.34
N ASN A 140 8.47 8.39 -2.72
CA ASN A 140 7.43 8.10 -1.75
C ASN A 140 8.03 7.43 -0.50
N PRO A 141 8.97 8.07 0.20
CA PRO A 141 9.50 7.52 1.44
C PRO A 141 8.36 7.36 2.46
N VAL A 142 8.40 6.27 3.21
CA VAL A 142 7.37 5.95 4.20
C VAL A 142 7.98 5.70 5.57
N ARG A 143 7.18 5.90 6.61
CA ARG A 143 7.47 5.56 8.00
C ARG A 143 6.30 4.81 8.62
N ALA A 144 6.59 3.98 9.62
CA ALA A 144 5.56 3.28 10.37
C ALA A 144 4.68 4.26 11.16
N PHE A 145 3.41 3.91 11.37
CA PHE A 145 2.66 4.54 12.46
C PHE A 145 3.07 3.95 13.81
N SER A 146 3.17 4.82 14.83
CA SER A 146 3.43 4.39 16.21
C SER A 146 2.40 3.39 16.69
N GLY A 147 2.85 2.31 17.32
CA GLY A 147 1.99 1.26 17.86
C GLY A 147 1.54 0.19 16.86
N ALA A 148 1.80 0.36 15.55
CA ALA A 148 1.38 -0.60 14.53
C ALA A 148 1.91 -2.02 14.81
N VAL A 149 3.21 -2.17 15.01
CA VAL A 149 3.86 -3.47 15.25
C VAL A 149 3.37 -4.11 16.54
N GLU A 150 3.20 -3.32 17.60
CA GLU A 150 2.70 -3.81 18.89
C GLU A 150 1.26 -4.32 18.74
N ALA A 151 0.40 -3.59 18.04
CA ALA A 151 -0.97 -4.01 17.77
C ALA A 151 -1.02 -5.31 16.96
N LEU A 152 -0.24 -5.41 15.88
CA LEU A 152 -0.16 -6.64 15.09
C LEU A 152 0.26 -7.85 15.93
N ARG A 153 1.22 -7.67 16.85
CA ARG A 153 1.63 -8.75 17.77
C ARG A 153 0.51 -9.17 18.73
N LYS A 154 -0.13 -8.20 19.39
CA LYS A 154 -1.23 -8.47 20.32
C LYS A 154 -2.40 -9.16 19.64
N LEU A 155 -2.79 -8.71 18.44
CA LEU A 155 -3.85 -9.35 17.68
C LEU A 155 -3.49 -10.80 17.32
N LYS A 156 -2.26 -11.04 16.86
CA LYS A 156 -1.78 -12.38 16.54
C LYS A 156 -1.73 -13.30 17.76
N GLU A 157 -1.24 -12.80 18.90
CA GLU A 157 -1.22 -13.54 20.19
C GLU A 157 -2.62 -13.95 20.67
N ARG A 158 -3.64 -13.18 20.28
CA ARG A 158 -5.06 -13.49 20.56
C ARG A 158 -5.70 -14.39 19.51
N GLY A 159 -4.92 -14.86 18.53
CA GLY A 159 -5.39 -15.78 17.50
C GLY A 159 -6.20 -15.09 16.38
N VAL A 160 -6.17 -13.76 16.29
CA VAL A 160 -6.80 -13.02 15.18
C VAL A 160 -6.00 -13.26 13.90
N GLY A 161 -6.66 -13.68 12.83
CA GLY A 161 -6.05 -13.81 11.51
C GLY A 161 -5.73 -12.43 10.94
N LEU A 162 -4.52 -12.27 10.39
CA LEU A 162 -4.11 -10.99 9.81
C LEU A 162 -3.88 -11.13 8.31
N GLY A 163 -4.35 -10.16 7.53
CA GLY A 163 -4.16 -10.11 6.09
C GLY A 163 -4.00 -8.67 5.57
N ILE A 164 -3.84 -8.55 4.26
CA ILE A 164 -3.62 -7.28 3.56
C ILE A 164 -4.63 -7.11 2.43
N VAL A 165 -5.17 -5.91 2.29
CA VAL A 165 -5.99 -5.46 1.15
C VAL A 165 -5.46 -4.11 0.67
N SER A 166 -4.60 -4.08 -0.35
CA SER A 166 -3.90 -2.84 -0.71
C SER A 166 -3.79 -2.61 -2.22
N ASN A 167 -4.00 -1.34 -2.60
CA ASN A 167 -3.54 -0.84 -3.90
C ASN A 167 -2.02 -0.70 -3.83
N SER A 168 -1.28 -1.51 -4.59
CA SER A 168 0.11 -1.80 -4.28
C SER A 168 0.89 -2.31 -5.47
N GLN A 169 2.21 -2.32 -5.35
CA GLN A 169 3.13 -2.86 -6.33
C GLN A 169 4.00 -3.97 -5.71
N PHE A 170 4.80 -4.63 -6.52
CA PHE A 170 5.63 -5.77 -6.09
C PHE A 170 6.57 -5.46 -4.91
N TYR A 171 6.97 -4.21 -4.74
CA TYR A 171 7.87 -3.74 -3.69
C TYR A 171 7.15 -3.42 -2.36
N THR A 172 5.81 -3.37 -2.35
CA THR A 172 5.03 -2.94 -1.18
C THR A 172 5.28 -3.78 0.06
N MET A 173 5.20 -5.11 -0.05
CA MET A 173 5.42 -5.98 1.11
C MET A 173 6.88 -5.94 1.62
N PRO A 174 7.93 -5.93 0.77
CA PRO A 174 9.30 -5.68 1.21
C PRO A 174 9.52 -4.32 1.88
N ILE A 175 8.94 -3.23 1.35
CA ILE A 175 9.01 -1.91 1.97
C ILE A 175 8.30 -1.94 3.34
N LEU A 176 7.11 -2.53 3.42
CA LEU A 176 6.38 -2.70 4.68
C LEU A 176 7.24 -3.43 5.72
N GLY A 177 7.85 -4.54 5.34
CA GLY A 177 8.72 -5.32 6.21
C GLY A 177 9.92 -4.53 6.73
N LEU A 178 10.60 -3.81 5.84
CA LEU A 178 11.72 -2.92 6.20
C LEU A 178 11.26 -1.83 7.17
N THR A 179 10.17 -1.14 6.84
CA THR A 179 9.66 0.02 7.60
C THR A 179 9.15 -0.37 8.98
N LEU A 180 8.47 -1.52 9.10
CA LEU A 180 7.97 -2.03 10.38
C LEU A 180 9.02 -2.83 11.18
N GLY A 181 10.15 -3.19 10.59
CA GLY A 181 11.15 -4.07 11.20
C GLY A 181 10.60 -5.48 11.49
N ILE A 182 9.76 -6.01 10.61
CA ILE A 182 9.14 -7.34 10.73
C ILE A 182 9.33 -8.17 9.46
N SER A 183 9.14 -9.48 9.58
CA SER A 183 8.92 -10.35 8.42
C SER A 183 7.41 -10.37 8.08
N PRO A 184 6.95 -9.79 6.96
CA PRO A 184 5.53 -9.76 6.64
C PRO A 184 4.89 -11.16 6.58
N ASP A 185 5.61 -12.16 6.10
CA ASP A 185 5.12 -13.55 5.99
C ASP A 185 4.89 -14.22 7.35
N GLU A 186 5.50 -13.70 8.43
CA GLU A 186 5.23 -14.16 9.80
C GLU A 186 3.96 -13.56 10.37
N PHE A 187 3.52 -12.41 9.89
CA PHE A 187 2.35 -11.69 10.40
C PHE A 187 1.10 -11.92 9.55
N PHE A 188 1.23 -11.83 8.23
CA PHE A 188 0.10 -11.83 7.33
C PHE A 188 -0.04 -13.17 6.61
N ASP A 189 -1.24 -13.76 6.68
CA ASP A 189 -1.54 -14.99 5.94
C ASP A 189 -1.54 -14.71 4.44
N PRO A 190 -0.75 -15.44 3.65
CA PRO A 190 -0.73 -15.29 2.19
C PRO A 190 -2.09 -15.49 1.52
N LYS A 191 -2.99 -16.31 2.13
CA LYS A 191 -4.36 -16.54 1.64
C LYS A 191 -5.29 -15.35 1.90
N LEU A 192 -4.91 -14.48 2.84
CA LEU A 192 -5.63 -13.27 3.22
C LEU A 192 -4.92 -12.00 2.71
N THR A 193 -3.96 -12.13 1.79
CA THR A 193 -3.16 -11.02 1.27
C THR A 193 -3.51 -10.75 -0.19
N PHE A 194 -4.22 -9.64 -0.41
CA PHE A 194 -4.75 -9.20 -1.70
C PHE A 194 -4.03 -7.90 -2.13
N LEU A 195 -3.21 -8.02 -3.14
CA LEU A 195 -2.38 -6.93 -3.66
C LEU A 195 -2.80 -6.62 -5.11
N SER A 196 -3.19 -5.39 -5.40
CA SER A 196 -3.77 -5.00 -6.69
C SER A 196 -2.90 -5.38 -7.90
N PHE A 197 -1.57 -5.22 -7.79
CA PHE A 197 -0.66 -5.56 -8.89
C PHE A 197 -0.68 -7.06 -9.26
N ARG A 198 -1.05 -7.95 -8.34
CA ARG A 198 -1.23 -9.39 -8.61
C ARG A 198 -2.59 -9.69 -9.22
N LEU A 199 -3.57 -8.84 -8.95
CA LEU A 199 -4.96 -9.03 -9.36
C LEU A 199 -5.28 -8.38 -10.70
N GLY A 200 -4.50 -7.33 -11.10
CA GLY A 200 -4.74 -6.55 -12.31
C GLY A 200 -5.85 -5.50 -12.17
N PHE A 201 -6.41 -5.34 -10.98
CA PHE A 201 -7.41 -4.31 -10.66
C PHE A 201 -7.24 -3.82 -9.23
N SER A 202 -7.58 -2.55 -9.00
CA SER A 202 -7.39 -1.87 -7.71
C SER A 202 -8.72 -1.54 -7.02
N LYS A 203 -8.68 -1.28 -5.72
CA LYS A 203 -9.81 -0.67 -4.99
C LYS A 203 -10.13 0.71 -5.60
N PRO A 204 -11.38 1.12 -5.74
CA PRO A 204 -12.61 0.48 -5.25
C PRO A 204 -13.28 -0.43 -6.29
N SER A 205 -12.54 -1.10 -7.17
CA SER A 205 -13.14 -2.03 -8.13
C SER A 205 -14.06 -3.03 -7.40
N PRO A 206 -15.31 -3.24 -7.87
CA PRO A 206 -16.20 -4.22 -7.25
C PRO A 206 -15.65 -5.65 -7.36
N TYR A 207 -14.74 -5.91 -8.29
CA TYR A 207 -14.08 -7.21 -8.42
C TYR A 207 -13.08 -7.46 -7.29
N PHE A 208 -12.45 -6.41 -6.73
CA PHE A 208 -11.48 -6.54 -5.66
C PHE A 208 -12.12 -7.15 -4.40
N PHE A 209 -13.09 -6.50 -3.80
CA PHE A 209 -13.74 -7.02 -2.59
C PHE A 209 -14.68 -8.20 -2.85
N ARG A 210 -15.18 -8.37 -4.07
CA ARG A 210 -15.85 -9.61 -4.47
C ARG A 210 -14.91 -10.81 -4.39
N LEU A 211 -13.66 -10.65 -4.85
CA LEU A 211 -12.63 -11.70 -4.74
C LEU A 211 -12.28 -11.95 -3.27
N VAL A 212 -12.05 -10.89 -2.48
CA VAL A 212 -11.82 -11.00 -1.03
C VAL A 212 -12.94 -11.82 -0.39
N ARG A 213 -14.20 -11.41 -0.56
CA ARG A 213 -15.37 -12.10 0.00
C ARG A 213 -15.43 -13.56 -0.44
N THR A 214 -15.22 -13.85 -1.72
CA THR A 214 -15.25 -15.22 -2.24
C THR A 214 -14.18 -16.08 -1.60
N THR A 215 -12.97 -15.55 -1.44
CA THR A 215 -11.86 -16.24 -0.76
C THR A 215 -12.18 -16.52 0.71
N LEU A 216 -12.72 -15.53 1.42
CA LEU A 216 -13.14 -15.70 2.82
C LEU A 216 -14.15 -16.85 2.96
N LEU A 217 -15.18 -16.89 2.12
CA LEU A 217 -16.17 -17.95 2.14
C LEU A 217 -15.56 -19.34 1.83
N HIS A 218 -14.61 -19.44 0.90
CA HIS A 218 -13.89 -20.70 0.64
C HIS A 218 -13.02 -21.14 1.82
N LEU A 219 -12.54 -20.20 2.64
CA LEU A 219 -11.80 -20.51 3.88
C LEU A 219 -12.73 -20.81 5.06
N GLY A 220 -14.05 -20.77 4.86
CA GLY A 220 -15.04 -20.98 5.91
C GLY A 220 -15.23 -19.79 6.86
N LEU A 221 -14.75 -18.60 6.44
CA LEU A 221 -14.86 -17.35 7.20
C LEU A 221 -16.13 -16.60 6.79
N ARG A 222 -16.86 -16.08 7.76
CA ARG A 222 -18.04 -15.26 7.51
C ARG A 222 -17.60 -13.80 7.29
N PRO A 223 -18.05 -13.12 6.21
CA PRO A 223 -17.64 -11.72 5.93
C PRO A 223 -17.89 -10.77 7.10
N GLU A 224 -18.99 -10.93 7.84
CA GLU A 224 -19.34 -10.13 9.00
C GLU A 224 -18.42 -10.31 10.21
N GLU A 225 -17.54 -11.31 10.20
CA GLU A 225 -16.49 -11.53 11.22
C GLU A 225 -15.12 -11.04 10.76
N VAL A 226 -15.04 -10.41 9.59
CA VAL A 226 -13.81 -9.88 9.01
C VAL A 226 -13.86 -8.36 9.01
N LEU A 227 -12.86 -7.75 9.64
CA LEU A 227 -12.69 -6.32 9.72
C LEU A 227 -11.70 -5.84 8.65
N VAL A 228 -12.07 -4.82 7.90
CA VAL A 228 -11.16 -4.04 7.06
C VAL A 228 -10.77 -2.77 7.79
N VAL A 229 -9.47 -2.54 7.91
CA VAL A 229 -8.88 -1.33 8.48
C VAL A 229 -8.19 -0.58 7.35
N GLY A 230 -8.66 0.61 7.03
CA GLY A 230 -8.08 1.43 5.96
C GLY A 230 -8.28 2.91 6.19
N ASN A 231 -7.50 3.74 5.50
CA ASN A 231 -7.49 5.19 5.64
C ASN A 231 -8.33 5.92 4.58
N ASP A 232 -8.79 5.20 3.57
CA ASP A 232 -9.56 5.76 2.45
C ASP A 232 -11.03 5.34 2.56
N ARG A 233 -11.90 6.35 2.75
CA ARG A 233 -13.32 6.11 2.91
C ARG A 233 -13.95 5.41 1.71
N GLU A 234 -13.57 5.78 0.49
CA GLU A 234 -14.16 5.23 -0.73
C GLU A 234 -13.54 3.88 -1.11
N ASN A 235 -12.21 3.80 -1.03
CA ASN A 235 -11.45 2.64 -1.47
C ASN A 235 -11.45 1.49 -0.46
N ASP A 236 -11.50 1.79 0.84
CA ASP A 236 -11.43 0.78 1.90
C ASP A 236 -12.80 0.56 2.55
N VAL A 237 -13.40 1.62 3.10
CA VAL A 237 -14.59 1.50 3.94
C VAL A 237 -15.81 1.14 3.10
N LEU A 238 -16.26 2.03 2.23
CA LEU A 238 -17.49 1.82 1.44
C LEU A 238 -17.39 0.62 0.50
N ALA A 239 -16.21 0.41 -0.08
CA ALA A 239 -15.99 -0.72 -0.97
C ALA A 239 -16.07 -2.07 -0.24
N ALA A 240 -15.56 -2.18 0.99
CA ALA A 240 -15.65 -3.39 1.79
C ALA A 240 -17.07 -3.61 2.37
N GLU A 241 -17.73 -2.55 2.86
CA GLU A 241 -19.10 -2.60 3.37
C GLU A 241 -20.10 -3.11 2.32
N ALA A 242 -19.92 -2.68 1.06
CA ALA A 242 -20.74 -3.17 -0.06
C ALA A 242 -20.67 -4.70 -0.26
N HIS A 243 -19.68 -5.36 0.36
CA HIS A 243 -19.48 -6.81 0.31
C HIS A 243 -19.74 -7.52 1.66
N GLY A 244 -20.29 -6.80 2.64
CA GLY A 244 -20.71 -7.32 3.94
C GLY A 244 -19.60 -7.52 4.96
N LEU A 245 -18.42 -6.88 4.75
CA LEU A 245 -17.35 -6.88 5.73
C LEU A 245 -17.57 -5.75 6.76
N GLN A 246 -17.05 -5.94 7.98
CA GLN A 246 -16.93 -4.86 8.93
C GLN A 246 -15.83 -3.89 8.50
N THR A 247 -15.96 -2.62 8.86
CA THR A 247 -14.97 -1.60 8.50
C THR A 247 -14.69 -0.65 9.63
N VAL A 248 -13.47 -0.15 9.68
CA VAL A 248 -13.09 1.04 10.45
C VAL A 248 -12.22 1.94 9.59
N LEU A 249 -12.51 3.24 9.64
CA LEU A 249 -11.67 4.25 9.02
C LEU A 249 -10.51 4.59 9.96
N PHE A 250 -9.28 4.38 9.50
CA PHE A 250 -8.08 4.76 10.23
C PHE A 250 -7.70 6.21 9.93
N HIS A 251 -7.87 7.09 10.91
CA HIS A 251 -7.45 8.49 10.87
C HIS A 251 -6.18 8.67 11.69
N GLY A 252 -5.08 8.06 11.25
CA GLY A 252 -3.81 8.13 11.97
C GLY A 252 -3.22 9.55 12.00
N ASN A 253 -3.35 10.31 10.92
CA ASN A 253 -3.07 11.74 10.82
C ASN A 253 -3.81 12.37 9.63
N ASP A 254 -3.86 13.71 9.58
CA ASP A 254 -4.58 14.46 8.55
C ASP A 254 -3.96 14.35 7.15
N GLN A 255 -2.68 13.99 7.05
CA GLN A 255 -1.99 13.81 5.77
C GLN A 255 -2.33 12.49 5.10
N SER A 256 -2.68 11.48 5.89
CA SER A 256 -2.91 10.12 5.40
C SER A 256 -4.38 9.83 5.14
N VAL A 257 -5.31 10.35 5.97
CA VAL A 257 -6.74 10.05 5.83
C VAL A 257 -7.32 10.65 4.54
N ARG A 258 -8.16 9.87 3.87
CA ARG A 258 -8.86 10.26 2.63
C ARG A 258 -10.37 10.14 2.83
N LEU A 259 -11.01 11.28 3.04
CA LEU A 259 -12.44 11.33 3.40
C LEU A 259 -13.39 11.41 2.19
N GLY A 260 -12.85 11.74 1.00
CA GLY A 260 -13.70 12.01 -0.16
C GLY A 260 -14.71 13.13 0.08
N LYS A 261 -15.86 13.07 -0.59
CA LYS A 261 -16.91 14.07 -0.45
C LYS A 261 -17.83 13.87 0.77
N GLY A 262 -17.73 12.72 1.46
CA GLY A 262 -18.68 12.31 2.50
C GLY A 262 -18.26 12.61 3.95
N GLY A 263 -17.06 13.13 4.16
CA GLY A 263 -16.53 13.38 5.51
C GLY A 263 -16.30 12.09 6.32
N LEU A 264 -16.16 12.26 7.63
CA LEU A 264 -16.06 11.14 8.57
C LEU A 264 -17.43 10.44 8.68
N ALA A 265 -17.45 9.13 8.43
CA ALA A 265 -18.64 8.28 8.56
C ALA A 265 -18.22 6.89 9.03
N GLY A 266 -19.11 6.22 9.76
CA GLY A 266 -18.84 4.92 10.34
C GLY A 266 -17.96 4.99 11.60
N THR A 267 -17.38 3.85 11.97
CA THR A 267 -16.45 3.76 13.09
C THR A 267 -15.09 4.32 12.67
N VAL A 268 -14.60 5.31 13.40
CA VAL A 268 -13.30 5.96 13.15
C VAL A 268 -12.36 5.63 14.31
N ILE A 269 -11.17 5.13 13.97
CA ILE A 269 -10.08 4.94 14.92
C ILE A 269 -8.92 5.85 14.55
N THR A 270 -8.23 6.37 15.55
CA THR A 270 -7.15 7.35 15.35
C THR A 270 -5.77 6.81 15.66
N ASN A 271 -5.70 5.68 16.33
CA ASN A 271 -4.45 5.01 16.69
C ASN A 271 -4.68 3.53 16.93
N TYR A 272 -3.60 2.78 17.09
CA TYR A 272 -3.67 1.34 17.25
C TYR A 272 -4.16 0.87 18.62
N GLN A 273 -4.04 1.71 19.66
CA GLN A 273 -4.64 1.38 20.96
C GLN A 273 -6.17 1.41 20.86
N THR A 274 -6.72 2.39 20.16
CA THR A 274 -8.16 2.47 19.87
C THR A 274 -8.64 1.26 19.04
N LEU A 275 -7.83 0.80 18.06
CA LEU A 275 -8.12 -0.44 17.33
C LEU A 275 -8.18 -1.65 18.25
N LEU A 276 -7.19 -1.82 19.14
CA LEU A 276 -7.18 -2.93 20.09
C LEU A 276 -8.42 -2.92 20.99
N THR A 277 -8.77 -1.74 21.53
CA THR A 277 -9.99 -1.57 22.34
C THR A 277 -11.24 -1.95 21.56
N ALA A 278 -11.36 -1.51 20.29
CA ALA A 278 -12.47 -1.89 19.42
C ALA A 278 -12.53 -3.41 19.15
N CYS A 279 -11.39 -4.09 19.19
CA CYS A 279 -11.29 -5.55 19.07
C CYS A 279 -11.40 -6.28 20.42
N GLY A 280 -11.73 -5.60 21.51
CA GLY A 280 -11.88 -6.22 22.85
C GLY A 280 -10.56 -6.56 23.54
N LEU A 281 -9.48 -5.81 23.27
CA LEU A 281 -8.12 -6.03 23.77
C LEU A 281 -7.59 -4.84 24.55
#